data_3993845570558591e246f51c464a622a
#
_entry.id   3993845570558591e246f51c464a622a
#
_cell.length_a   1.000
_cell.length_b   1.000
_cell.length_c   1.000
_cell.angle_alpha   90.00
_cell.angle_beta   90.00
_cell.angle_gamma   90.00
#
_symmetry.space_group_name_H-M   'P 1'
#
loop_
_entity.id
_entity.type
_entity.pdbx_description
1 polymer ?
#
loop_
_entity_poly.entity_id
_entity_poly.type
_entity_poly.pdbx_seq_one_letter_code
_entity_poly.pdbx_strand_id
1 'polypeptide(L)'
;MSKPWHILGVGSIGGLFAHRLSQSGACVRLLSHSAAPSKRTITLESIEHGTVEKQFDCDWEANSSDISRLLITTKSWAADDALHRVAHRLTPETVIVGMMNGMQHIEDIRRIAPESQLFWAST
;
A
#
# COMPACT_ATOMS: atom_id res chain seq x y z
N MET A 1 -9.91 -17.65 -3.98
CA MET A 1 -9.20 -16.53 -4.63
C MET A 1 -8.50 -15.70 -3.56
N SER A 2 -7.26 -15.35 -3.81
CA SER A 2 -6.54 -14.50 -2.87
C SER A 2 -7.02 -13.06 -2.99
N LYS A 3 -7.12 -12.38 -1.86
CA LYS A 3 -7.52 -10.98 -1.82
C LYS A 3 -6.33 -10.11 -2.23
N PRO A 4 -6.58 -8.99 -2.92
CA PRO A 4 -5.49 -8.15 -3.38
C PRO A 4 -4.80 -7.40 -2.24
N TRP A 5 -3.52 -7.14 -2.43
CA TRP A 5 -2.78 -6.18 -1.63
C TRP A 5 -2.98 -4.80 -2.22
N HIS A 6 -3.39 -3.86 -1.41
CA HIS A 6 -3.44 -2.45 -1.79
C HIS A 6 -2.21 -1.75 -1.22
N ILE A 7 -1.51 -1.01 -2.05
CA ILE A 7 -0.31 -0.28 -1.62
C ILE A 7 -0.62 1.21 -1.56
N LEU A 8 -0.43 1.78 -0.38
CA LEU A 8 -0.62 3.20 -0.12
C LEU A 8 0.76 3.87 -0.05
N GLY A 9 1.03 4.76 -0.97
CA GLY A 9 2.31 5.45 -1.05
C GLY A 9 3.32 4.71 -1.93
N VAL A 10 3.19 4.87 -3.25
CA VAL A 10 4.06 4.17 -4.20
C VAL A 10 5.30 5.01 -4.50
N GLY A 11 6.30 4.87 -3.65
CA GLY A 11 7.64 5.38 -3.87
C GLY A 11 8.60 4.22 -4.12
N SER A 12 9.86 4.39 -3.75
CA SER A 12 10.89 3.35 -3.96
C SER A 12 10.55 2.05 -3.25
N ILE A 13 10.16 2.12 -1.97
CA ILE A 13 9.83 0.94 -1.18
C ILE A 13 8.53 0.31 -1.66
N GLY A 14 7.50 1.13 -1.90
CA GLY A 14 6.22 0.63 -2.38
C GLY A 14 6.34 -0.05 -3.73
N GLY A 15 7.15 0.50 -4.63
CA GLY A 15 7.41 -0.10 -5.93
C GLY A 15 8.13 -1.44 -5.81
N LEU A 16 9.12 -1.54 -4.94
CA LEU A 16 9.83 -2.79 -4.69
C LEU A 16 8.87 -3.87 -4.20
N PHE A 17 8.04 -3.55 -3.20
CA PHE A 17 7.10 -4.53 -2.66
C PHE A 17 6.02 -4.91 -3.67
N ALA A 18 5.58 -3.97 -4.51
CA ALA A 18 4.64 -4.28 -5.58
C ALA A 18 5.19 -5.36 -6.49
N HIS A 19 6.44 -5.20 -6.93
CA HIS A 19 7.11 -6.20 -7.77
C HIS A 19 7.26 -7.54 -7.05
N ARG A 20 7.72 -7.53 -5.80
CA ARG A 20 7.96 -8.76 -5.03
C ARG A 20 6.66 -9.52 -4.77
N LEU A 21 5.61 -8.83 -4.36
CA LEU A 21 4.32 -9.46 -4.14
C LEU A 21 3.77 -10.04 -5.42
N SER A 22 3.89 -9.31 -6.52
CA SER A 22 3.42 -9.79 -7.82
C SER A 22 4.20 -11.02 -8.28
N GLN A 23 5.50 -11.06 -8.06
CA GLN A 23 6.33 -12.22 -8.39
C GLN A 23 5.93 -13.46 -7.59
N SER A 24 5.42 -13.27 -6.38
CA SER A 24 4.95 -14.39 -5.55
C SER A 24 3.55 -14.88 -5.94
N GLY A 25 2.92 -14.28 -6.93
CA GLY A 25 1.59 -14.64 -7.39
C GLY A 25 0.47 -13.85 -6.72
N ALA A 26 0.78 -12.88 -5.87
CA ALA A 26 -0.23 -12.05 -5.24
C ALA A 26 -0.80 -11.02 -6.22
N CYS A 27 -2.08 -10.70 -6.04
CA CYS A 27 -2.72 -9.62 -6.76
C CYS A 27 -2.35 -8.30 -6.06
N VAL A 28 -1.90 -7.31 -6.82
CA VAL A 28 -1.46 -6.02 -6.28
C VAL A 28 -2.23 -4.90 -6.95
N ARG A 29 -2.71 -3.95 -6.16
CA ARG A 29 -3.34 -2.73 -6.63
C ARG A 29 -2.68 -1.53 -5.99
N LEU A 30 -2.41 -0.50 -6.79
CA LEU A 30 -1.79 0.72 -6.32
C LEU A 30 -2.88 1.74 -6.02
N LEU A 31 -2.95 2.23 -4.78
CA LEU A 31 -3.91 3.27 -4.42
C LEU A 31 -3.46 4.60 -5.03
N SER A 32 -4.39 5.31 -5.65
CA SER A 32 -4.10 6.55 -6.35
C SER A 32 -5.07 7.67 -5.94
N HIS A 33 -4.59 8.91 -6.03
CA HIS A 33 -5.37 10.10 -5.69
C HIS A 33 -6.50 10.39 -6.67
N SER A 34 -6.36 9.92 -7.90
CA SER A 34 -7.35 10.19 -8.95
C SER A 34 -7.83 8.91 -9.58
N ALA A 35 -9.01 8.98 -10.21
CA ALA A 35 -9.62 7.84 -10.86
C ALA A 35 -8.86 7.39 -12.11
N ALA A 36 -8.04 8.24 -12.68
CA ALA A 36 -7.26 7.95 -13.88
C ALA A 36 -5.79 8.30 -13.63
N PRO A 37 -4.84 7.58 -14.23
CA PRO A 37 -5.03 6.40 -15.08
C PRO A 37 -5.41 5.16 -14.26
N SER A 38 -5.99 4.16 -14.93
CA SER A 38 -6.38 2.91 -14.28
C SER A 38 -5.21 1.94 -14.13
N LYS A 39 -4.09 2.22 -14.76
CA LYS A 39 -2.88 1.40 -14.69
C LYS A 39 -1.65 2.27 -14.63
N ARG A 40 -0.62 1.76 -13.96
CA ARG A 40 0.65 2.46 -13.82
C ARG A 40 1.80 1.48 -14.00
N THR A 41 2.81 1.87 -14.76
CA THR A 41 4.03 1.09 -14.91
C THR A 41 5.03 1.48 -13.85
N ILE A 42 5.56 0.49 -13.14
CA ILE A 42 6.64 0.70 -12.17
C ILE A 42 7.90 0.04 -12.72
N THR A 43 8.96 0.81 -12.79
CA THR A 43 10.28 0.34 -13.23
C THR A 43 11.15 0.10 -12.00
N LEU A 44 11.70 -1.11 -11.91
CA LEU A 44 12.60 -1.50 -10.84
C LEU A 44 14.00 -1.73 -11.44
N GLU A 45 14.97 -1.00 -10.94
CA GLU A 45 16.36 -1.17 -11.35
C GLU A 45 17.10 -2.00 -10.30
N SER A 46 17.84 -2.99 -10.75
CA SER A 46 18.60 -3.89 -9.91
C SER A 46 20.00 -4.07 -10.49
N ILE A 47 21.00 -4.07 -9.61
CA ILE A 47 22.37 -4.32 -10.02
C ILE A 47 22.51 -5.74 -10.59
N GLU A 48 21.79 -6.70 -10.02
CA GLU A 48 21.89 -8.10 -10.41
C GLU A 48 21.05 -8.46 -11.63
N HIS A 49 19.86 -7.84 -11.78
CA HIS A 49 18.88 -8.26 -12.76
C HIS A 49 18.56 -7.19 -13.82
N GLY A 50 19.25 -6.04 -13.75
CA GLY A 50 18.99 -4.95 -14.66
C GLY A 50 17.67 -4.25 -14.38
N THR A 51 16.99 -3.83 -15.44
CA THR A 51 15.75 -3.08 -15.33
C THR A 51 14.56 -3.98 -15.57
N VAL A 52 13.60 -3.99 -14.66
CA VAL A 52 12.35 -4.74 -14.79
C VAL A 52 11.19 -3.75 -14.74
N GLU A 53 10.33 -3.81 -15.76
CA GLU A 53 9.12 -3.00 -15.81
C GLU A 53 7.90 -3.88 -15.65
N LYS A 54 6.91 -3.40 -14.88
CA LYS A 54 5.64 -4.09 -14.76
C LYS A 54 4.52 -3.09 -14.62
N GLN A 55 3.40 -3.39 -15.27
CA GLN A 55 2.19 -2.60 -15.19
C GLN A 55 1.29 -3.14 -14.08
N PHE A 56 0.83 -2.25 -13.22
CA PHE A 56 -0.07 -2.59 -12.11
C PHE A 56 -1.39 -1.88 -12.25
N ASP A 57 -2.46 -2.53 -11.81
CA ASP A 57 -3.75 -1.88 -11.70
C ASP A 57 -3.73 -0.82 -10.62
N CYS A 58 -4.38 0.31 -10.89
CA CYS A 58 -4.57 1.37 -9.91
C CYS A 58 -5.99 1.30 -9.36
N ASP A 59 -6.12 1.64 -8.08
CA ASP A 59 -7.40 1.70 -7.39
C ASP A 59 -7.56 3.11 -6.82
N TRP A 60 -8.62 3.80 -7.22
CA TRP A 60 -8.87 5.16 -6.75
C TRP A 60 -9.20 5.13 -5.26
N GLU A 61 -8.50 5.96 -4.48
CA GLU A 61 -8.67 6.01 -3.02
C GLU A 61 -10.11 6.25 -2.59
N ALA A 62 -10.87 7.01 -3.36
CA ALA A 62 -12.25 7.37 -3.05
C ALA A 62 -13.27 6.28 -3.39
N ASN A 63 -12.85 5.15 -3.98
CA ASN A 63 -13.77 4.03 -4.19
C ASN A 63 -14.34 3.55 -2.87
N SER A 64 -15.45 2.82 -2.93
CA SER A 64 -16.19 2.40 -1.73
C SER A 64 -15.98 0.94 -1.34
N SER A 65 -15.29 0.16 -2.15
CA SER A 65 -15.06 -1.26 -1.84
C SER A 65 -14.08 -1.41 -0.68
N ASP A 66 -14.27 -2.46 0.13
CA ASP A 66 -13.40 -2.73 1.27
C ASP A 66 -11.98 -3.08 0.83
N ILE A 67 -11.02 -2.65 1.64
CA ILE A 67 -9.62 -3.03 1.48
C ILE A 67 -9.35 -4.16 2.49
N SER A 68 -8.91 -5.32 1.98
CA SER A 68 -8.63 -6.48 2.83
C SER A 68 -7.21 -6.49 3.36
N ARG A 69 -6.25 -6.06 2.55
CA ARG A 69 -4.83 -6.03 2.91
C ARG A 69 -4.24 -4.71 2.45
N LEU A 70 -3.69 -3.96 3.38
CA LEU A 70 -3.14 -2.64 3.11
C LEU A 70 -1.68 -2.60 3.51
N LEU A 71 -0.81 -2.26 2.56
CA LEU A 71 0.60 -2.00 2.82
C LEU A 71 0.82 -0.49 2.75
N ILE A 72 1.30 0.09 3.85
CA ILE A 72 1.57 1.53 3.93
C ILE A 72 3.07 1.75 3.80
N THR A 73 3.46 2.42 2.72
CA THR A 73 4.86 2.72 2.43
C THR A 73 5.08 4.22 2.16
N THR A 74 4.18 5.05 2.65
CA THR A 74 4.33 6.51 2.56
C THR A 74 5.50 6.97 3.41
N LYS A 75 5.97 8.19 3.13
CA LYS A 75 6.85 8.86 4.08
C LYS A 75 6.08 9.06 5.39
N SER A 76 6.79 9.00 6.51
CA SER A 76 6.16 9.04 7.82
C SER A 76 5.27 10.27 8.03
N TRP A 77 5.71 11.43 7.53
CA TRP A 77 4.95 12.68 7.66
C TRP A 77 3.69 12.72 6.78
N ALA A 78 3.57 11.81 5.81
CA ALA A 78 2.42 11.75 4.91
C ALA A 78 1.44 10.61 5.26
N ALA A 79 1.79 9.76 6.22
CA ALA A 79 1.01 8.55 6.53
C ALA A 79 -0.38 8.87 7.06
N ASP A 80 -0.49 9.86 7.92
CA ASP A 80 -1.76 10.23 8.54
C ASP A 80 -2.79 10.68 7.50
N ASP A 81 -2.42 11.64 6.66
CA ASP A 81 -3.31 12.12 5.60
C ASP A 81 -3.67 11.02 4.60
N ALA A 82 -2.66 10.21 4.22
CA ALA A 82 -2.88 9.13 3.27
C ALA A 82 -3.89 8.12 3.83
N LEU A 83 -3.74 7.75 5.08
CA LEU A 83 -4.62 6.76 5.70
C LEU A 83 -6.04 7.30 5.87
N HIS A 84 -6.19 8.60 6.18
CA HIS A 84 -7.51 9.21 6.27
C HIS A 84 -8.28 9.14 4.95
N ARG A 85 -7.59 9.23 3.81
CA ARG A 85 -8.25 9.17 2.50
C ARG A 85 -8.85 7.80 2.20
N VAL A 86 -8.37 6.74 2.83
CA VAL A 86 -8.88 5.38 2.62
C VAL A 86 -9.56 4.80 3.85
N ALA A 87 -9.68 5.56 4.92
CA ALA A 87 -10.23 5.07 6.19
C ALA A 87 -11.63 4.49 6.05
N HIS A 88 -12.46 5.06 5.16
CA HIS A 88 -13.82 4.58 4.90
C HIS A 88 -13.87 3.19 4.28
N ARG A 89 -12.74 2.68 3.82
CA ARG A 89 -12.64 1.37 3.17
C ARG A 89 -12.03 0.30 4.09
N LEU A 90 -11.63 0.70 5.30
CA LEU A 90 -11.02 -0.22 6.26
C LEU A 90 -12.10 -0.86 7.12
N THR A 91 -11.91 -2.15 7.42
CA THR A 91 -12.85 -2.94 8.22
C THR A 91 -12.08 -3.62 9.36
N PRO A 92 -12.80 -4.20 10.36
CA PRO A 92 -12.10 -4.97 11.39
C PRO A 92 -11.28 -6.14 10.86
N GLU A 93 -11.62 -6.64 9.66
CA GLU A 93 -10.89 -7.73 9.02
C GLU A 93 -9.70 -7.27 8.20
N THR A 94 -9.54 -5.97 7.99
CA THR A 94 -8.42 -5.44 7.23
C THR A 94 -7.11 -5.71 7.95
N VAL A 95 -6.13 -6.23 7.21
CA VAL A 95 -4.76 -6.40 7.71
C VAL A 95 -3.94 -5.22 7.20
N ILE A 96 -3.34 -4.47 8.12
CA ILE A 96 -2.52 -3.31 7.80
C ILE A 96 -1.07 -3.63 8.13
N VAL A 97 -0.20 -3.45 7.14
CA VAL A 97 1.24 -3.58 7.34
C VAL A 97 1.87 -2.21 7.09
N GLY A 98 2.48 -1.64 8.10
CA GLY A 98 3.15 -0.35 8.00
C GLY A 98 4.66 -0.55 7.86
N MET A 99 5.26 0.08 6.87
CA MET A 99 6.69 0.04 6.63
C MET A 99 7.21 1.48 6.53
N MET A 100 7.45 2.06 7.67
CA MET A 100 7.91 3.44 7.78
C MET A 100 8.97 3.56 8.87
N ASN A 101 9.78 4.59 8.76
CA ASN A 101 10.76 4.88 9.80
C ASN A 101 10.06 5.54 11.00
N GLY A 102 10.42 5.08 12.20
CA GLY A 102 9.90 5.65 13.44
C GLY A 102 8.61 4.98 13.90
N MET A 103 8.30 5.10 15.18
CA MET A 103 7.17 4.42 15.81
C MET A 103 6.00 5.34 16.17
N GLN A 104 6.17 6.63 16.02
CA GLN A 104 5.15 7.62 16.40
C GLN A 104 3.87 7.53 15.57
N HIS A 105 3.94 6.89 14.40
CA HIS A 105 2.79 6.76 13.51
C HIS A 105 1.89 5.57 13.83
N ILE A 106 2.35 4.66 14.68
CA ILE A 106 1.56 3.51 15.09
C ILE A 106 0.30 3.97 15.83
N GLU A 107 0.43 4.96 16.70
CA GLU A 107 -0.71 5.50 17.44
C GLU A 107 -1.72 6.15 16.51
N ASP A 108 -1.25 6.89 15.51
CA ASP A 108 -2.13 7.53 14.54
C ASP A 108 -2.88 6.48 13.72
N ILE A 109 -2.21 5.42 13.30
CA ILE A 109 -2.85 4.33 12.57
C ILE A 109 -3.90 3.65 13.46
N ARG A 110 -3.59 3.42 14.73
CA ARG A 110 -4.54 2.82 15.68
C ARG A 110 -5.76 3.70 15.92
N ARG A 111 -5.59 5.02 15.90
CA ARG A 111 -6.70 5.93 16.07
C ARG A 111 -7.66 5.91 14.88
N ILE A 112 -7.11 5.79 13.67
CA ILE A 112 -7.90 5.78 12.43
C ILE A 112 -8.53 4.42 12.17
N ALA A 113 -7.81 3.33 12.49
CA ALA A 113 -8.24 1.96 12.24
C ALA A 113 -8.10 1.11 13.51
N PRO A 114 -8.91 1.38 14.56
CA PRO A 114 -8.69 0.77 15.89
C PRO A 114 -8.93 -0.74 15.93
N GLU A 115 -9.74 -1.26 15.03
CA GLU A 115 -10.11 -2.67 15.04
C GLU A 115 -9.38 -3.52 14.01
N SER A 116 -8.64 -2.90 13.10
CA SER A 116 -7.88 -3.62 12.09
C SER A 116 -6.65 -4.29 12.70
N GLN A 117 -6.20 -5.39 12.09
CA GLN A 117 -4.96 -6.04 12.49
C GLN A 117 -3.79 -5.23 11.96
N LEU A 118 -2.90 -4.81 12.86
CA LEU A 118 -1.77 -3.96 12.52
C LEU A 118 -0.46 -4.68 12.75
N PHE A 119 0.36 -4.77 11.71
CA PHE A 119 1.73 -5.25 11.77
C PHE A 119 2.67 -4.12 11.38
N TRP A 120 3.81 -4.06 12.00
CA TRP A 120 4.76 -2.97 11.82
C TRP A 120 6.13 -3.50 11.49
N ALA A 121 6.75 -2.98 10.45
CA ALA A 121 8.13 -3.26 10.12
C ALA A 121 8.91 -1.95 10.06
N SER A 122 10.03 -1.91 10.75
CA SER A 122 10.92 -0.76 10.78
C SER A 122 12.18 -1.06 9.97
N THR A 123 12.67 -0.07 9.26
CA THR A 123 13.93 -0.20 8.52
C THR A 123 15.05 0.54 9.24
#